data_5ec781fe043bd767aeb0bce868c2497e
#
_entry.id   5ec781fe043bd767aeb0bce868c2497e
#
_cell.length_a   1.000
_cell.length_b   1.000
_cell.length_c   1.000
_cell.angle_alpha   90.00
_cell.angle_beta   90.00
_cell.angle_gamma   90.00
#
_symmetry.space_group_name_H-M   'P 1'
#
loop_
_entity.id
_entity.type
_entity.pdbx_description
1 polymer ?
#
loop_
_entity_poly.entity_id
_entity_poly.type
_entity_poly.pdbx_seq_one_letter_code
_entity_poly.pdbx_strand_id
1 'polypeptide(L)'
;MPTPSKGARLGGSPSHERKILANLASQLITHGQITTTESRARRLRPVVERHITFAKRGDLAARRRVLRTLTDKTVVHILFTEVAPQMAERQGGYTRIIKIAPRKGDNAPMAVIELVTEPVSPKQAVVREATKAAEKAAKVPTPASAKSADSPESADSPDSAPSAASAEETAEETKA
;
A
#
# COMPACT_ATOMS: atom_id res chain seq x y z
N MET A 1 -9.17 -21.35 28.20
CA MET A 1 -9.28 -20.51 27.01
C MET A 1 -7.91 -19.96 26.69
N PRO A 2 -7.38 -20.11 25.47
CA PRO A 2 -6.11 -19.52 25.10
C PRO A 2 -6.19 -17.99 25.16
N THR A 3 -5.16 -17.36 25.71
CA THR A 3 -5.06 -15.90 25.82
C THR A 3 -4.96 -15.30 24.40
N PRO A 4 -5.75 -14.27 24.04
CA PRO A 4 -5.64 -13.68 22.73
C PRO A 4 -4.24 -13.10 22.50
N SER A 5 -3.61 -13.46 21.38
CA SER A 5 -2.25 -13.06 21.00
C SER A 5 -2.03 -11.55 20.89
N LYS A 6 -3.10 -10.76 20.90
CA LYS A 6 -3.09 -9.30 20.77
C LYS A 6 -2.99 -8.53 22.10
N GLY A 7 -2.80 -9.21 23.22
CA GLY A 7 -2.72 -8.60 24.56
C GLY A 7 -4.05 -8.09 25.10
N ALA A 8 -4.00 -7.29 26.16
CA ALA A 8 -5.17 -6.74 26.84
C ALA A 8 -6.02 -5.86 25.90
N ARG A 9 -7.34 -5.84 26.10
CA ARG A 9 -8.26 -4.98 25.35
C ARG A 9 -8.01 -3.49 25.60
N LEU A 10 -8.20 -2.69 24.56
CA LEU A 10 -8.36 -1.25 24.68
C LEU A 10 -9.86 -0.94 24.70
N GLY A 11 -10.38 -0.49 25.84
CA GLY A 11 -11.82 -0.23 25.99
C GLY A 11 -12.67 -1.47 26.32
N GLY A 12 -13.98 -1.28 26.47
CA GLY A 12 -14.91 -2.30 26.96
C GLY A 12 -15.31 -3.34 25.92
N SER A 13 -15.23 -3.05 24.63
CA SER A 13 -15.65 -3.95 23.55
C SER A 13 -14.76 -3.86 22.30
N PRO A 14 -14.75 -4.89 21.42
CA PRO A 14 -14.00 -4.84 20.17
C PRO A 14 -14.41 -3.71 19.22
N SER A 15 -15.68 -3.33 19.23
CA SER A 15 -16.16 -2.20 18.44
C SER A 15 -15.69 -0.86 19.00
N HIS A 16 -15.64 -0.73 20.31
CA HIS A 16 -15.11 0.45 20.99
C HIS A 16 -13.60 0.60 20.73
N GLU A 17 -12.81 -0.46 20.81
CA GLU A 17 -11.40 -0.47 20.45
C GLU A 17 -11.17 0.06 19.03
N ARG A 18 -11.95 -0.43 18.05
CA ARG A 18 -11.87 0.06 16.65
C ARG A 18 -12.14 1.54 16.53
N LYS A 19 -13.15 2.06 17.23
CA LYS A 19 -13.48 3.50 17.22
C LYS A 19 -12.38 4.34 17.89
N ILE A 20 -11.83 3.88 19.03
CA ILE A 20 -10.69 4.57 19.67
C ILE A 20 -9.51 4.67 18.72
N LEU A 21 -9.13 3.57 18.07
CA LEU A 21 -8.01 3.55 17.14
C LEU A 21 -8.28 4.38 15.88
N ALA A 22 -9.52 4.39 15.38
CA ALA A 22 -9.92 5.22 14.25
C ALA A 22 -9.80 6.72 14.58
N ASN A 23 -10.32 7.16 15.74
CA ASN A 23 -10.23 8.55 16.18
C ASN A 23 -8.77 8.99 16.40
N LEU A 24 -7.95 8.15 17.05
CA LEU A 24 -6.53 8.44 17.22
C LEU A 24 -5.79 8.50 15.88
N ALA A 25 -6.13 7.62 14.93
CA ALA A 25 -5.56 7.66 13.59
C ALA A 25 -5.95 8.94 12.83
N SER A 26 -7.22 9.35 12.92
CA SER A 26 -7.68 10.61 12.33
C SER A 26 -6.90 11.81 12.88
N GLN A 27 -6.77 11.90 14.20
CA GLN A 27 -6.01 12.98 14.83
C GLN A 27 -4.52 12.96 14.48
N LEU A 28 -3.91 11.77 14.40
CA LEU A 28 -2.51 11.68 14.00
C LEU A 28 -2.28 12.14 12.56
N ILE A 29 -3.19 11.82 11.65
CA ILE A 29 -3.11 12.26 10.25
C ILE A 29 -3.30 13.78 10.15
N THR A 30 -4.21 14.35 10.92
CA THR A 30 -4.51 15.80 10.89
C THR A 30 -3.40 16.64 11.52
N HIS A 31 -2.87 16.19 12.66
CA HIS A 31 -1.93 17.00 13.45
C HIS A 31 -0.46 16.59 13.25
N GLY A 32 -0.19 15.46 12.59
CA GLY A 32 1.17 14.93 12.40
C GLY A 32 1.76 14.27 13.66
N GLN A 33 1.38 14.69 14.86
CA GLN A 33 1.80 14.12 16.13
C GLN A 33 0.70 14.18 17.19
N ILE A 34 0.64 13.17 18.06
CA ILE A 34 -0.30 13.13 19.19
C ILE A 34 0.34 12.53 20.43
N THR A 35 -0.06 13.02 21.60
CA THR A 35 0.34 12.48 22.90
C THR A 35 -0.73 11.53 23.42
N THR A 36 -0.34 10.28 23.75
CA THR A 36 -1.26 9.28 24.28
C THR A 36 -0.52 8.29 25.20
N THR A 37 -1.24 7.33 25.77
CA THR A 37 -0.57 6.29 26.55
C THR A 37 0.25 5.35 25.64
N GLU A 38 1.37 4.84 26.16
CA GLU A 38 2.27 3.97 25.40
C GLU A 38 1.55 2.75 24.80
N SER A 39 0.62 2.14 25.54
CA SER A 39 -0.17 1.01 25.08
C SER A 39 -1.06 1.34 23.88
N ARG A 40 -1.68 2.53 23.88
CA ARG A 40 -2.48 3.03 22.74
C ARG A 40 -1.60 3.35 21.54
N ALA A 41 -0.46 4.02 21.75
CA ALA A 41 0.49 4.33 20.69
C ALA A 41 0.99 3.06 19.99
N ARG A 42 1.37 2.03 20.75
CA ARG A 42 1.81 0.74 20.21
C ARG A 42 0.72 0.03 19.37
N ARG A 43 -0.53 0.09 19.84
CA ARG A 43 -1.68 -0.48 19.11
C ARG A 43 -2.08 0.33 17.88
N LEU A 44 -1.91 1.65 17.95
CA LEU A 44 -2.22 2.57 16.86
C LEU A 44 -1.25 2.42 15.68
N ARG A 45 0.05 2.23 15.96
CA ARG A 45 1.11 2.13 14.95
C ARG A 45 0.77 1.23 13.77
N PRO A 46 0.41 -0.06 13.92
CA PRO A 46 0.13 -0.94 12.79
C PRO A 46 -1.11 -0.53 12.00
N VAL A 47 -2.07 0.16 12.62
CA VAL A 47 -3.27 0.65 11.96
C VAL A 47 -2.93 1.81 11.03
N VAL A 48 -2.21 2.81 11.53
CA VAL A 48 -1.79 3.98 10.73
C VAL A 48 -0.83 3.58 9.62
N GLU A 49 0.17 2.75 9.90
CA GLU A 49 1.11 2.28 8.88
C GLU A 49 0.41 1.57 7.73
N ARG A 50 -0.62 0.77 8.02
CA ARG A 50 -1.45 0.13 7.00
C ARG A 50 -2.25 1.15 6.18
N HIS A 51 -2.78 2.21 6.81
CA HIS A 51 -3.50 3.26 6.10
C HIS A 51 -2.57 4.06 5.17
N ILE A 52 -1.36 4.39 5.61
CA ILE A 52 -0.35 5.05 4.78
C ILE A 52 0.06 4.14 3.60
N THR A 53 0.24 2.84 3.82
CA THR A 53 0.54 1.90 2.74
C THR A 53 -0.58 1.85 1.69
N PHE A 54 -1.85 1.89 2.12
CA PHE A 54 -2.98 1.98 1.19
C PHE A 54 -3.03 3.32 0.46
N ALA A 55 -2.74 4.43 1.15
CA ALA A 55 -2.70 5.74 0.55
C ALA A 55 -1.62 5.86 -0.54
N LYS A 56 -0.44 5.28 -0.32
CA LYS A 56 0.64 5.22 -1.32
C LYS A 56 0.27 4.45 -2.59
N ARG A 57 -0.62 3.46 -2.50
CA ARG A 57 -1.12 2.75 -3.68
C ARG A 57 -2.01 3.61 -4.55
N GLY A 58 -2.79 4.53 -3.95
CA GLY A 58 -3.68 5.43 -4.66
C GLY A 58 -4.93 4.81 -5.26
N ASP A 59 -5.10 3.48 -5.22
CA ASP A 59 -6.20 2.76 -5.82
C ASP A 59 -7.56 3.12 -5.20
N LEU A 60 -8.62 3.06 -5.99
CA LEU A 60 -9.99 3.20 -5.52
C LEU A 60 -10.34 2.14 -4.44
N ALA A 61 -9.85 0.90 -4.63
CA ALA A 61 -10.00 -0.18 -3.67
C ALA A 61 -9.30 0.13 -2.33
N ALA A 62 -8.09 0.69 -2.37
CA ALA A 62 -7.36 1.13 -1.19
C ALA A 62 -8.11 2.26 -0.46
N ARG A 63 -8.61 3.25 -1.20
CA ARG A 63 -9.43 4.34 -0.64
C ARG A 63 -10.68 3.84 0.06
N ARG A 64 -11.40 2.89 -0.53
CA ARG A 64 -12.58 2.25 0.09
C ARG A 64 -12.22 1.48 1.37
N ARG A 65 -11.03 0.83 1.43
CA ARG A 65 -10.56 0.14 2.64
C ARG A 65 -10.25 1.11 3.78
N VAL A 66 -9.62 2.26 3.47
CA VAL A 66 -9.35 3.31 4.45
C VAL A 66 -10.66 3.90 4.98
N LEU A 67 -11.63 4.21 4.11
CA LEU A 67 -12.95 4.74 4.48
C LEU A 67 -13.77 3.82 5.40
N ARG A 68 -13.51 2.51 5.41
CA ARG A 68 -14.13 1.60 6.38
C ARG A 68 -13.70 1.86 7.82
N THR A 69 -12.52 2.43 8.01
CA THR A 69 -11.94 2.71 9.33
C THR A 69 -12.07 4.19 9.67
N LEU A 70 -11.64 5.05 8.75
CA LEU A 70 -11.71 6.51 8.89
C LEU A 70 -13.00 7.00 8.25
N THR A 71 -13.95 7.41 9.08
CA THR A 71 -15.26 7.89 8.61
C THR A 71 -15.23 9.31 8.08
N ASP A 72 -14.24 10.09 8.52
CA ASP A 72 -14.06 11.48 8.09
C ASP A 72 -13.41 11.54 6.71
N LYS A 73 -14.14 12.11 5.74
CA LYS A 73 -13.68 12.27 4.36
C LYS A 73 -12.55 13.28 4.23
N THR A 74 -12.51 14.30 5.09
CA THR A 74 -11.48 15.33 5.09
C THR A 74 -10.14 14.72 5.47
N VAL A 75 -10.10 13.91 6.53
CA VAL A 75 -8.89 13.20 6.96
C VAL A 75 -8.39 12.23 5.88
N VAL A 76 -9.31 11.53 5.22
CA VAL A 76 -8.95 10.66 4.09
C VAL A 76 -8.38 11.47 2.93
N HIS A 77 -8.91 12.67 2.65
CA HIS A 77 -8.35 13.56 1.63
C HIS A 77 -6.91 13.95 1.97
N ILE A 78 -6.66 14.47 3.19
CA ILE A 78 -5.33 14.84 3.68
C ILE A 78 -4.36 13.65 3.57
N LEU A 79 -4.80 12.45 3.97
CA LEU A 79 -3.98 11.24 3.90
C LEU A 79 -3.50 10.93 2.47
N PHE A 80 -4.37 11.08 1.46
CA PHE A 80 -4.04 10.75 0.07
C PHE A 80 -3.33 11.89 -0.68
N THR A 81 -3.59 13.17 -0.32
CA THR A 81 -3.02 14.34 -1.01
C THR A 81 -1.72 14.85 -0.40
N GLU A 82 -1.59 14.78 0.94
CA GLU A 82 -0.45 15.35 1.64
C GLU A 82 0.48 14.27 2.20
N VAL A 83 -0.05 13.33 2.99
CA VAL A 83 0.77 12.33 3.69
C VAL A 83 1.34 11.29 2.71
N ALA A 84 0.56 10.83 1.75
CA ALA A 84 1.02 9.80 0.81
C ALA A 84 2.21 10.22 -0.05
N PRO A 85 2.25 11.45 -0.65
CA PRO A 85 3.41 11.93 -1.38
C PRO A 85 4.66 12.08 -0.50
N GLN A 86 4.51 12.63 0.73
CA GLN A 86 5.62 12.79 1.68
C GLN A 86 6.26 11.44 2.04
N MET A 87 5.46 10.38 2.09
CA MET A 87 5.91 9.04 2.46
C MET A 87 6.28 8.17 1.23
N ALA A 88 6.21 8.71 0.01
CA ALA A 88 6.38 7.94 -1.22
C ALA A 88 7.69 7.16 -1.28
N GLU A 89 8.79 7.78 -0.84
CA GLU A 89 10.13 7.17 -0.88
C GLU A 89 10.38 6.16 0.25
N ARG A 90 9.63 6.26 1.37
CA ARG A 90 9.82 5.40 2.53
C ARG A 90 9.09 4.07 2.37
N GLN A 91 9.77 2.95 2.57
CA GLN A 91 9.17 1.60 2.41
C GLN A 91 8.59 1.00 3.70
N GLY A 92 8.29 1.83 4.70
CA GLY A 92 7.76 1.41 5.99
C GLY A 92 8.35 2.24 7.11
N GLY A 93 7.91 2.01 8.37
CA GLY A 93 8.36 2.80 9.51
C GLY A 93 7.94 4.26 9.40
N TYR A 94 6.68 4.49 9.00
CA TYR A 94 6.13 5.84 8.82
C TYR A 94 5.87 6.57 10.12
N THR A 95 5.87 5.85 11.25
CA THR A 95 5.58 6.40 12.57
C THR A 95 6.72 6.17 13.55
N ARG A 96 6.96 7.15 14.42
CA ARG A 96 7.92 7.09 15.52
C ARG A 96 7.16 7.23 16.85
N ILE A 97 7.56 6.46 17.86
CA ILE A 97 7.00 6.55 19.22
C ILE A 97 8.12 6.97 20.14
N ILE A 98 7.92 8.10 20.81
CA ILE A 98 8.85 8.69 21.79
C ILE A 98 8.19 8.59 23.16
N LYS A 99 8.87 7.96 24.13
CA LYS A 99 8.38 7.87 25.51
C LYS A 99 8.59 9.20 26.20
N ILE A 100 7.56 9.63 26.94
CA ILE A 100 7.60 10.83 27.76
C ILE A 100 7.31 10.50 29.23
N ALA A 101 7.41 11.50 30.10
CA ALA A 101 7.11 11.34 31.51
C ALA A 101 5.69 10.78 31.73
N PRO A 102 5.50 9.97 32.77
CA PRO A 102 4.19 9.39 33.09
C PRO A 102 3.21 10.49 33.51
N ARG A 103 1.93 10.21 33.32
CA ARG A 103 0.84 11.14 33.64
C ARG A 103 0.72 11.32 35.15
N LYS A 104 0.54 12.58 35.61
CA LYS A 104 0.26 12.89 37.02
C LYS A 104 -1.07 12.25 37.44
N GLY A 105 -1.11 11.65 38.59
CA GLY A 105 -2.28 11.02 39.19
C GLY A 105 -2.23 9.50 39.12
N ASP A 106 -2.33 8.91 37.94
CA ASP A 106 -2.38 7.46 37.74
C ASP A 106 -1.05 6.84 37.31
N ASN A 107 0.00 7.64 37.18
CA ASN A 107 1.34 7.20 36.75
C ASN A 107 1.35 6.36 35.46
N ALA A 108 0.35 6.58 34.58
CA ALA A 108 0.27 5.88 33.32
C ALA A 108 1.45 6.23 32.40
N PRO A 109 2.14 5.24 31.79
CA PRO A 109 3.23 5.51 30.86
C PRO A 109 2.69 6.23 29.61
N MET A 110 3.23 7.41 29.32
CA MET A 110 2.83 8.23 28.19
C MET A 110 3.85 8.16 27.06
N ALA A 111 3.38 8.39 25.84
CA ALA A 111 4.22 8.47 24.66
C ALA A 111 3.64 9.46 23.63
N VAL A 112 4.52 10.10 22.89
CA VAL A 112 4.17 10.81 21.65
C VAL A 112 4.32 9.85 20.50
N ILE A 113 3.31 9.75 19.66
CA ILE A 113 3.41 9.11 18.34
C ILE A 113 3.36 10.20 17.29
N GLU A 114 4.28 10.15 16.33
CA GLU A 114 4.45 11.14 15.28
C GLU A 114 4.64 10.48 13.91
N LEU A 115 4.29 11.20 12.85
CA LEU A 115 4.62 10.84 11.48
C LEU A 115 6.05 11.26 11.17
N VAL A 116 6.85 10.34 10.62
CA VAL A 116 8.25 10.60 10.28
C VAL A 116 8.30 11.26 8.90
N THR A 117 8.32 12.59 8.86
CA THR A 117 8.41 13.39 7.65
C THR A 117 9.85 13.62 7.18
N GLU A 118 10.84 13.22 7.99
CA GLU A 118 12.26 13.35 7.65
C GLU A 118 12.59 12.58 6.36
N PRO A 119 13.44 13.12 5.49
CA PRO A 119 13.87 12.39 4.28
C PRO A 119 14.61 11.10 4.67
N VAL A 120 14.53 10.11 3.80
CA VAL A 120 15.24 8.84 4.00
C VAL A 120 16.74 9.13 4.03
N SER A 121 17.45 8.58 5.03
CA SER A 121 18.89 8.84 5.20
C SER A 121 19.65 8.47 3.93
N PRO A 122 20.73 9.23 3.57
CA PRO A 122 21.49 9.00 2.34
C PRO A 122 22.02 7.57 2.22
N LYS A 123 22.36 6.92 3.35
CA LYS A 123 22.77 5.51 3.38
C LYS A 123 21.66 4.57 2.89
N GLN A 124 20.43 4.81 3.28
CA GLN A 124 19.27 4.02 2.81
C GLN A 124 18.90 4.34 1.36
N ALA A 125 19.13 5.57 0.91
CA ALA A 125 18.94 5.94 -0.48
C ALA A 125 19.92 5.18 -1.39
N VAL A 126 21.21 5.13 -1.05
CA VAL A 126 22.24 4.37 -1.79
C VAL A 126 21.91 2.87 -1.85
N VAL A 127 21.51 2.27 -0.73
CA VAL A 127 21.11 0.85 -0.70
C VAL A 127 19.90 0.59 -1.60
N ARG A 128 18.91 1.48 -1.59
CA ARG A 128 17.72 1.36 -2.47
C ARG A 128 18.06 1.53 -3.94
N GLU A 129 18.97 2.42 -4.26
CA GLU A 129 19.43 2.62 -5.63
C GLU A 129 20.20 1.41 -6.13
N ALA A 130 21.07 0.85 -5.30
CA ALA A 130 21.79 -0.38 -5.59
C ALA A 130 20.85 -1.58 -5.81
N THR A 131 19.82 -1.74 -4.95
CA THR A 131 18.84 -2.83 -5.12
C THR A 131 17.98 -2.65 -6.37
N LYS A 132 17.55 -1.43 -6.69
CA LYS A 132 16.83 -1.14 -7.94
C LYS A 132 17.68 -1.37 -9.18
N ALA A 133 18.96 -1.02 -9.12
CA ALA A 133 19.90 -1.27 -10.20
C ALA A 133 20.11 -2.78 -10.42
N ALA A 134 20.25 -3.55 -9.35
CA ALA A 134 20.36 -5.00 -9.39
C ALA A 134 19.08 -5.67 -9.96
N GLU A 135 17.91 -5.24 -9.54
CA GLU A 135 16.63 -5.74 -10.07
C GLU A 135 16.45 -5.40 -11.56
N LYS A 136 16.88 -4.21 -11.96
CA LYS A 136 16.85 -3.79 -13.37
C LYS A 136 17.83 -4.60 -14.22
N ALA A 137 19.02 -4.89 -13.70
CA ALA A 137 20.00 -5.74 -14.38
C ALA A 137 19.52 -7.20 -14.50
N ALA A 138 18.85 -7.73 -13.47
CA ALA A 138 18.27 -9.07 -13.50
C ALA A 138 17.06 -9.20 -14.44
N LYS A 139 16.41 -8.10 -14.79
CA LYS A 139 15.23 -8.05 -15.66
C LYS A 139 15.55 -7.79 -17.13
N VAL A 140 16.83 -7.60 -17.48
CA VAL A 140 17.29 -7.52 -18.88
C VAL A 140 17.37 -8.96 -19.42
N PRO A 141 16.53 -9.38 -20.40
CA PRO A 141 16.66 -10.69 -20.99
C PRO A 141 17.98 -10.75 -21.74
N THR A 142 18.84 -11.67 -21.35
CA THR A 142 20.05 -12.03 -22.12
C THR A 142 19.64 -12.36 -23.55
N PRO A 143 20.21 -11.71 -24.58
CA PRO A 143 19.97 -12.16 -25.95
C PRO A 143 20.63 -13.51 -26.11
N ALA A 144 19.80 -14.53 -26.35
CA ALA A 144 20.26 -15.85 -26.72
C ALA A 144 21.16 -15.75 -27.95
N SER A 145 22.40 -16.20 -27.80
CA SER A 145 23.42 -16.30 -28.82
C SER A 145 22.91 -17.14 -30.00
N ALA A 146 22.83 -16.49 -31.15
CA ALA A 146 22.76 -17.17 -32.43
C ALA A 146 24.09 -17.89 -32.71
N LYS A 147 24.04 -19.17 -33.03
CA LYS A 147 25.01 -19.89 -33.84
C LYS A 147 24.26 -20.76 -34.82
N SER A 148 24.16 -20.33 -36.00
CA SER A 148 24.85 -20.59 -37.27
C SER A 148 24.98 -22.08 -37.67
N ALA A 149 24.58 -22.26 -38.89
CA ALA A 149 24.93 -23.30 -39.90
C ALA A 149 24.03 -24.55 -39.92
N ASP A 150 23.47 -24.97 -40.96
CA ASP A 150 23.91 -25.12 -42.33
C ASP A 150 22.71 -25.55 -43.20
N SER A 151 22.64 -25.13 -44.47
CA SER A 151 21.75 -25.59 -45.52
C SER A 151 22.24 -26.94 -46.09
N PRO A 152 21.61 -27.63 -47.07
CA PRO A 152 20.46 -27.27 -47.94
C PRO A 152 19.52 -28.43 -48.35
N GLU A 153 18.59 -28.09 -49.29
CA GLU A 153 17.98 -28.90 -50.37
C GLU A 153 16.78 -29.79 -50.00
N SER A 154 15.69 -29.76 -50.63
CA SER A 154 15.13 -29.58 -51.93
C SER A 154 13.63 -29.85 -51.92
N ALA A 155 12.92 -29.12 -52.78
CA ALA A 155 11.76 -29.48 -53.60
C ALA A 155 10.53 -30.14 -52.97
N ASP A 156 9.39 -29.58 -53.08
CA ASP A 156 8.43 -29.73 -54.19
C ASP A 156 7.08 -29.10 -53.85
N SER A 157 6.55 -28.30 -54.75
CA SER A 157 5.17 -27.80 -54.81
C SER A 157 4.29 -28.87 -55.46
N PRO A 158 2.96 -28.72 -55.74
CA PRO A 158 2.01 -27.66 -55.43
C PRO A 158 0.62 -28.20 -55.04
N ASP A 159 -0.27 -27.30 -54.87
CA ASP A 159 -1.64 -27.27 -55.42
C ASP A 159 -2.82 -27.14 -54.45
N SER A 160 -3.60 -26.18 -54.82
CA SER A 160 -5.05 -25.96 -54.83
C SER A 160 -5.70 -25.26 -53.65
N ALA A 161 -5.96 -24.01 -53.94
CA ALA A 161 -7.18 -23.28 -53.51
C ALA A 161 -8.41 -23.84 -54.33
N PRO A 162 -9.65 -23.34 -54.22
CA PRO A 162 -10.26 -22.30 -53.36
C PRO A 162 -11.71 -22.65 -52.93
N SER A 163 -12.41 -21.75 -52.30
CA SER A 163 -13.85 -21.45 -52.46
C SER A 163 -14.44 -20.97 -51.11
N ALA A 164 -14.78 -19.78 -50.94
CA ALA A 164 -15.84 -18.95 -51.45
C ALA A 164 -17.13 -18.99 -50.58
N ALA A 165 -17.51 -17.78 -50.23
CA ALA A 165 -18.88 -17.22 -50.18
C ALA A 165 -19.72 -17.62 -48.96
N SER A 166 -20.44 -16.78 -48.35
CA SER A 166 -21.21 -15.57 -48.56
C SER A 166 -22.05 -15.35 -47.32
N ALA A 167 -22.12 -14.15 -46.87
CA ALA A 167 -23.20 -13.21 -47.06
C ALA A 167 -24.39 -13.35 -46.09
N GLU A 168 -24.67 -12.18 -45.56
CA GLU A 168 -25.95 -11.47 -45.41
C GLU A 168 -26.76 -11.78 -44.16
N GLU A 169 -27.04 -10.81 -43.46
CA GLU A 169 -28.02 -9.69 -43.46
C GLU A 169 -29.12 -9.96 -42.45
N THR A 170 -29.52 -9.10 -41.66
CA THR A 170 -30.46 -8.01 -41.52
C THR A 170 -30.81 -7.87 -40.04
N ALA A 171 -30.69 -6.73 -39.42
CA ALA A 171 -31.58 -5.60 -39.33
C ALA A 171 -32.89 -5.83 -38.55
N GLU A 172 -33.12 -4.81 -37.76
CA GLU A 172 -34.42 -4.20 -37.34
C GLU A 172 -35.08 -4.84 -36.11
N GLU A 173 -35.30 -4.06 -35.18
CA GLU A 173 -36.15 -2.94 -34.83
C GLU A 173 -37.11 -3.28 -33.68
N THR A 174 -37.25 -2.31 -32.84
CA THR A 174 -38.42 -1.70 -32.19
C THR A 174 -38.92 -2.25 -30.84
N LYS A 175 -38.82 -1.34 -29.86
CA LYS A 175 -39.89 -0.75 -29.06
C LYS A 175 -40.77 -1.64 -28.16
N ALA A 176 -40.63 -1.41 -26.87
CA ALA A 176 -41.69 -0.98 -25.97
C ALA A 176 -41.06 -0.59 -24.64
#